data_341f5530ba7930909818312a5aa1f1c4
#
_entry.id   341f5530ba7930909818312a5aa1f1c4
#
_cell.length_a   1.000
_cell.length_b   1.000
_cell.length_c   1.000
_cell.angle_alpha   90.00
_cell.angle_beta   90.00
_cell.angle_gamma   90.00
#
_symmetry.space_group_name_H-M   'P 1'
#
loop_
_entity.id
_entity.type
_entity.pdbx_description
1 polymer ?
#
loop_
_entity_poly.entity_id
_entity_poly.type
_entity_poly.pdbx_seq_one_letter_code
_entity_poly.pdbx_strand_id
1 'polypeptide(L)'
;MALSKGQVRNLSSRLKNINYNPTTEDIQQLHELRMEYRDFLSATFRVLSEEADKVDSKSICTYRIKRVESIISKLHRFPNTSLVTMEDLAGCRCILSSRQSIPRLVEAIKKRLNVTRERDYITDTPSTGYKSYHLTIQDDNNSRLKLEIQLRSRVHHNWATLVEITDQVLGTKIKENHDNPDLMEFHRLFSKSESEITIEDKKCLLKIADKYDYVARIGQLFIKNNREMRSLYNEINSTTDAFFLVETDNQKLNTFAHFSDFREAEEAYIKRYAELSKDSNSSANLLLFHTPQPDFDTISMAYSNYFLTYN
;
A
#
# COMPACT_ATOMS: atom_id res chain seq x y z
N MET A 1 -18.55 11.60 -16.52
CA MET A 1 -19.37 10.50 -17.13
C MET A 1 -18.51 9.24 -17.11
N ALA A 2 -19.05 8.10 -16.67
CA ALA A 2 -18.24 6.87 -16.60
C ALA A 2 -17.70 6.45 -17.99
N LEU A 3 -16.44 6.03 -18.05
CA LEU A 3 -15.82 5.59 -19.31
C LEU A 3 -16.43 4.29 -19.81
N SER A 4 -16.72 4.21 -21.09
CA SER A 4 -17.14 2.96 -21.73
C SER A 4 -15.99 1.94 -21.72
N LYS A 5 -16.32 0.64 -21.78
CA LYS A 5 -15.33 -0.44 -21.84
C LYS A 5 -14.36 -0.29 -23.02
N GLY A 6 -14.85 0.26 -24.15
CA GLY A 6 -14.01 0.56 -25.32
C GLY A 6 -12.99 1.68 -25.05
N GLN A 7 -13.43 2.76 -24.42
CA GLN A 7 -12.53 3.87 -24.03
C GLN A 7 -11.44 3.40 -23.07
N VAL A 8 -11.81 2.60 -22.04
CA VAL A 8 -10.83 2.03 -21.08
C VAL A 8 -9.83 1.11 -21.79
N ARG A 9 -10.25 0.29 -22.77
CA ARG A 9 -9.35 -0.55 -23.57
C ARG A 9 -8.39 0.30 -24.40
N ASN A 10 -8.89 1.32 -25.08
CA ASN A 10 -8.08 2.21 -25.91
C ASN A 10 -7.05 2.97 -25.05
N LEU A 11 -7.47 3.54 -23.93
CA LEU A 11 -6.59 4.16 -22.95
C LEU A 11 -5.51 3.18 -22.48
N SER A 12 -5.90 1.97 -22.11
CA SER A 12 -4.98 0.93 -21.68
C SER A 12 -3.93 0.60 -22.73
N SER A 13 -4.33 0.51 -23.99
CA SER A 13 -3.42 0.22 -25.12
C SER A 13 -2.41 1.34 -25.34
N ARG A 14 -2.83 2.59 -25.25
CA ARG A 14 -1.92 3.75 -25.33
C ARG A 14 -0.92 3.75 -24.19
N LEU A 15 -1.40 3.64 -22.94
CA LEU A 15 -0.56 3.68 -21.74
C LEU A 15 0.39 2.47 -21.60
N LYS A 16 0.13 1.36 -22.28
CA LYS A 16 1.03 0.21 -22.37
C LYS A 16 2.26 0.44 -23.22
N ASN A 17 2.18 1.33 -24.20
CA ASN A 17 3.30 1.60 -25.09
C ASN A 17 4.36 2.42 -24.35
N ILE A 18 5.51 1.83 -24.09
CA ILE A 18 6.62 2.46 -23.34
C ILE A 18 7.18 3.72 -24.05
N ASN A 19 6.99 3.82 -25.37
CA ASN A 19 7.41 4.97 -26.15
C ASN A 19 6.32 6.05 -26.28
N TYR A 20 5.16 5.84 -25.64
CA TYR A 20 4.06 6.79 -25.67
C TYR A 20 4.12 7.72 -24.47
N ASN A 21 4.10 9.02 -24.71
CA ASN A 21 3.96 10.02 -23.67
C ASN A 21 2.46 10.29 -23.44
N PRO A 22 1.91 9.97 -22.25
CA PRO A 22 0.51 10.22 -21.95
C PRO A 22 0.15 11.70 -22.11
N THR A 23 -0.96 11.97 -22.79
CA THR A 23 -1.51 13.32 -22.91
C THR A 23 -2.25 13.73 -21.64
N THR A 24 -2.54 15.02 -21.50
CA THR A 24 -3.39 15.53 -20.40
C THR A 24 -4.76 14.85 -20.41
N GLU A 25 -5.32 14.58 -21.60
CA GLU A 25 -6.60 13.86 -21.74
C GLU A 25 -6.49 12.41 -21.24
N ASP A 26 -5.40 11.70 -21.53
CA ASP A 26 -5.19 10.34 -21.03
C ASP A 26 -5.14 10.30 -19.49
N ILE A 27 -4.43 11.26 -18.91
CA ILE A 27 -4.33 11.38 -17.45
C ILE A 27 -5.70 11.71 -16.85
N GLN A 28 -6.46 12.61 -17.47
CA GLN A 28 -7.82 12.93 -17.05
C GLN A 28 -8.75 11.70 -17.13
N GLN A 29 -8.74 10.95 -18.22
CA GLN A 29 -9.50 9.71 -18.37
C GLN A 29 -9.10 8.67 -17.30
N LEU A 30 -7.82 8.57 -16.97
CA LEU A 30 -7.34 7.69 -15.93
C LEU A 30 -7.83 8.11 -14.53
N HIS A 31 -7.88 9.42 -14.26
CA HIS A 31 -8.49 9.94 -13.03
C HIS A 31 -9.99 9.64 -12.95
N GLU A 32 -10.74 9.83 -14.03
CA GLU A 32 -12.15 9.48 -14.09
C GLU A 32 -12.37 7.99 -13.80
N LEU A 33 -11.59 7.10 -14.43
CA LEU A 33 -11.65 5.66 -14.17
C LEU A 33 -11.38 5.32 -12.70
N ARG A 34 -10.39 5.97 -12.08
CA ARG A 34 -10.03 5.75 -10.67
C ARG A 34 -11.16 6.20 -9.75
N MET A 35 -11.86 7.28 -10.08
CA MET A 35 -12.97 7.78 -9.30
C MET A 35 -14.24 6.93 -9.40
N GLU A 36 -14.39 6.10 -10.44
CA GLU A 36 -15.47 5.11 -10.51
C GLU A 36 -15.44 4.09 -9.35
N TYR A 37 -14.27 3.89 -8.74
CA TYR A 37 -14.09 2.97 -7.60
C TYR A 37 -14.50 3.55 -6.25
N ARG A 38 -14.77 4.85 -6.16
CA ARG A 38 -14.97 5.57 -4.89
C ARG A 38 -15.98 4.89 -3.96
N ASP A 39 -17.21 4.76 -4.40
CA ASP A 39 -18.30 4.27 -3.54
C ASP A 39 -18.08 2.80 -3.15
N PHE A 40 -17.58 2.00 -4.08
CA PHE A 40 -17.24 0.60 -3.83
C PHE A 40 -16.08 0.45 -2.85
N LEU A 41 -15.02 1.25 -3.02
CA LEU A 41 -13.87 1.27 -2.11
C LEU A 41 -14.29 1.71 -0.71
N SER A 42 -15.15 2.71 -0.60
CA SER A 42 -15.73 3.23 0.63
C SER A 42 -16.51 2.16 1.39
N ALA A 43 -17.44 1.50 0.71
CA ALA A 43 -18.23 0.42 1.29
C ALA A 43 -17.33 -0.74 1.76
N THR A 44 -16.34 -1.12 0.95
CA THR A 44 -15.39 -2.18 1.28
C THR A 44 -14.53 -1.80 2.49
N PHE A 45 -14.03 -0.56 2.55
CA PHE A 45 -13.20 -0.09 3.65
C PHE A 45 -13.96 -0.08 4.98
N ARG A 46 -15.22 0.33 4.99
CA ARG A 46 -16.07 0.27 6.19
C ARG A 46 -16.19 -1.16 6.72
N VAL A 47 -16.55 -2.09 5.85
CA VAL A 47 -16.67 -3.51 6.23
C VAL A 47 -15.34 -4.03 6.78
N LEU A 48 -14.23 -3.72 6.09
CA LEU A 48 -12.89 -4.15 6.51
C LEU A 48 -12.53 -3.59 7.90
N SER A 49 -12.74 -2.30 8.13
CA SER A 49 -12.42 -1.65 9.41
C SER A 49 -13.26 -2.21 10.55
N GLU A 50 -14.58 -2.33 10.35
CA GLU A 50 -15.48 -2.90 11.35
C GLU A 50 -15.12 -4.34 11.74
N GLU A 51 -14.77 -5.17 10.77
CA GLU A 51 -14.43 -6.57 11.06
C GLU A 51 -12.99 -6.69 11.62
N ALA A 52 -12.08 -5.84 11.18
CA ALA A 52 -10.72 -5.80 11.72
C ALA A 52 -10.70 -5.41 13.20
N ASP A 53 -11.48 -4.41 13.61
CA ASP A 53 -11.58 -3.95 15.00
C ASP A 53 -12.09 -5.05 15.95
N LYS A 54 -13.04 -5.87 15.48
CA LYS A 54 -13.56 -7.02 16.24
C LYS A 54 -12.52 -8.13 16.40
N VAL A 55 -11.62 -8.28 15.43
CA VAL A 55 -10.60 -9.33 15.40
C VAL A 55 -9.33 -8.92 16.15
N ASP A 56 -8.96 -7.63 16.04
CA ASP A 56 -7.71 -7.09 16.56
C ASP A 56 -7.85 -5.59 16.85
N SER A 57 -7.91 -5.23 18.14
CA SER A 57 -8.03 -3.82 18.58
C SER A 57 -6.82 -2.94 18.22
N LYS A 58 -5.74 -3.52 17.70
CA LYS A 58 -4.54 -2.82 17.20
C LYS A 58 -4.41 -2.92 15.69
N SER A 59 -5.50 -3.20 14.99
CA SER A 59 -5.54 -3.24 13.54
C SER A 59 -5.28 -1.87 12.93
N ILE A 60 -4.72 -1.86 11.72
CA ILE A 60 -4.54 -0.65 10.92
C ILE A 60 -5.12 -0.95 9.54
N CYS A 61 -6.20 -0.26 9.18
CA CYS A 61 -6.80 -0.38 7.86
C CYS A 61 -6.47 0.84 7.01
N THR A 62 -6.01 0.64 5.79
CA THR A 62 -5.69 1.71 4.85
C THR A 62 -6.62 1.68 3.64
N TYR A 63 -7.04 2.86 3.23
CA TYR A 63 -7.86 3.15 2.07
C TYR A 63 -6.97 3.77 0.99
N ARG A 64 -6.98 3.24 -0.22
CA ARG A 64 -6.03 3.67 -1.24
C ARG A 64 -6.59 3.58 -2.65
N ILE A 65 -6.42 4.66 -3.41
CA ILE A 65 -6.51 4.65 -4.88
C ILE A 65 -5.08 4.63 -5.43
N LYS A 66 -4.79 3.70 -6.36
CA LYS A 66 -3.44 3.48 -6.90
C LYS A 66 -2.97 4.70 -7.69
N ARG A 67 -1.72 5.14 -7.48
CA ARG A 67 -1.12 6.29 -8.17
C ARG A 67 -1.01 6.04 -9.68
N VAL A 68 -1.08 7.12 -10.46
CA VAL A 68 -1.00 7.09 -11.93
C VAL A 68 0.29 6.43 -12.39
N GLU A 69 1.43 6.84 -11.84
CA GLU A 69 2.75 6.30 -12.18
C GLU A 69 2.84 4.80 -11.89
N SER A 70 2.25 4.38 -10.76
CA SER A 70 2.22 2.95 -10.38
C SER A 70 1.32 2.12 -11.29
N ILE A 71 0.27 2.71 -11.86
CA ILE A 71 -0.60 2.06 -12.85
C ILE A 71 0.17 1.89 -14.16
N ILE A 72 0.78 2.96 -14.66
CA ILE A 72 1.56 2.96 -15.91
C ILE A 72 2.73 1.99 -15.80
N SER A 73 3.51 2.06 -14.70
CA SER A 73 4.61 1.13 -14.43
C SER A 73 4.14 -0.33 -14.43
N LYS A 74 2.97 -0.62 -13.85
CA LYS A 74 2.42 -1.98 -13.85
C LYS A 74 2.01 -2.44 -15.24
N LEU A 75 1.43 -1.55 -16.05
CA LEU A 75 1.07 -1.85 -17.44
C LEU A 75 2.31 -2.18 -18.30
N HIS A 76 3.42 -1.48 -18.08
CA HIS A 76 4.68 -1.72 -18.79
C HIS A 76 5.32 -3.05 -18.39
N ARG A 77 5.32 -3.39 -17.08
CA ARG A 77 5.94 -4.61 -16.55
C ARG A 77 5.19 -5.89 -16.89
N PHE A 78 3.86 -5.83 -16.98
CA PHE A 78 3.02 -7.00 -17.17
C PHE A 78 2.25 -6.92 -18.48
N PRO A 79 2.80 -7.46 -19.61
CA PRO A 79 2.19 -7.35 -20.93
C PRO A 79 0.75 -7.89 -21.01
N ASN A 80 0.40 -8.86 -20.19
CA ASN A 80 -0.94 -9.44 -20.13
C ASN A 80 -1.94 -8.66 -19.26
N THR A 81 -1.47 -7.64 -18.51
CA THR A 81 -2.33 -6.78 -17.69
C THR A 81 -2.89 -5.63 -18.51
N SER A 82 -4.12 -5.23 -18.24
CA SER A 82 -4.77 -4.06 -18.82
C SER A 82 -5.53 -3.30 -17.73
N LEU A 83 -5.92 -2.05 -17.99
CA LEU A 83 -6.79 -1.30 -17.06
C LEU A 83 -8.10 -2.02 -16.77
N VAL A 84 -8.61 -2.81 -17.73
CA VAL A 84 -9.84 -3.60 -17.57
C VAL A 84 -9.65 -4.81 -16.65
N THR A 85 -8.44 -5.38 -16.63
CA THR A 85 -8.13 -6.60 -15.85
C THR A 85 -7.36 -6.31 -14.56
N MET A 86 -6.98 -5.05 -14.32
CA MET A 86 -6.24 -4.64 -13.14
C MET A 86 -7.17 -4.63 -11.92
N GLU A 87 -6.90 -5.51 -10.95
CA GLU A 87 -7.71 -5.69 -9.74
C GLU A 87 -7.32 -4.76 -8.59
N ASP A 88 -6.23 -4.02 -8.73
CA ASP A 88 -5.63 -3.15 -7.71
C ASP A 88 -5.60 -1.65 -8.09
N LEU A 89 -6.53 -1.20 -8.97
CA LEU A 89 -6.73 0.24 -9.24
C LEU A 89 -7.17 1.00 -7.98
N ALA A 90 -7.94 0.33 -7.15
CA ALA A 90 -8.27 0.73 -5.80
C ALA A 90 -8.11 -0.48 -4.87
N GLY A 91 -7.92 -0.25 -3.58
CA GLY A 91 -7.77 -1.34 -2.64
C GLY A 91 -7.62 -0.88 -1.20
N CYS A 92 -7.74 -1.86 -0.33
CA CYS A 92 -7.54 -1.69 1.10
C CYS A 92 -6.38 -2.58 1.57
N ARG A 93 -5.77 -2.19 2.67
CA ARG A 93 -4.82 -3.05 3.38
C ARG A 93 -5.22 -3.08 4.84
N CYS A 94 -5.14 -4.24 5.45
CA CYS A 94 -5.23 -4.36 6.90
C CYS A 94 -3.96 -4.98 7.46
N ILE A 95 -3.37 -4.30 8.45
CA ILE A 95 -2.21 -4.77 9.20
C ILE A 95 -2.72 -5.21 10.57
N LEU A 96 -2.48 -6.47 10.90
CA LEU A 96 -2.88 -7.09 12.15
C LEU A 96 -1.67 -7.33 13.05
N SER A 97 -1.84 -7.29 14.35
CA SER A 97 -0.76 -7.55 15.31
C SER A 97 -0.20 -8.97 15.19
N SER A 98 -1.03 -9.93 14.78
CA SER A 98 -0.69 -11.35 14.75
C SER A 98 -1.09 -12.02 13.42
N ARG A 99 -0.27 -12.97 12.95
CA ARG A 99 -0.59 -13.82 11.81
C ARG A 99 -1.85 -14.66 12.04
N GLN A 100 -2.08 -15.09 13.28
CA GLN A 100 -3.22 -15.93 13.69
C GLN A 100 -4.56 -15.21 13.52
N SER A 101 -4.57 -13.88 13.51
CA SER A 101 -5.77 -13.07 13.28
C SER A 101 -6.21 -13.04 11.79
N ILE A 102 -5.31 -13.32 10.84
CA ILE A 102 -5.60 -13.23 9.41
C ILE A 102 -6.72 -14.18 8.99
N PRO A 103 -6.71 -15.49 9.30
CA PRO A 103 -7.80 -16.39 8.89
C PRO A 103 -9.16 -15.97 9.47
N ARG A 104 -9.20 -15.47 10.69
CA ARG A 104 -10.44 -15.00 11.33
C ARG A 104 -11.02 -13.79 10.58
N LEU A 105 -10.17 -12.85 10.18
CA LEU A 105 -10.58 -11.69 9.41
C LEU A 105 -11.02 -12.08 7.99
N VAL A 106 -10.33 -13.02 7.33
CA VAL A 106 -10.71 -13.57 6.03
C VAL A 106 -12.13 -14.12 6.06
N GLU A 107 -12.45 -14.96 7.05
CA GLU A 107 -13.80 -15.54 7.20
C GLU A 107 -14.86 -14.49 7.51
N ALA A 108 -14.53 -13.46 8.27
CA ALA A 108 -15.45 -12.35 8.54
C ALA A 108 -15.75 -11.53 7.27
N ILE A 109 -14.73 -11.23 6.48
CA ILE A 109 -14.86 -10.51 5.20
C ILE A 109 -15.71 -11.31 4.20
N LYS A 110 -15.46 -12.61 4.05
CA LYS A 110 -16.18 -13.51 3.12
C LYS A 110 -17.69 -13.59 3.39
N LYS A 111 -18.12 -13.35 4.63
CA LYS A 111 -19.55 -13.32 5.00
C LYS A 111 -20.25 -12.03 4.56
N ARG A 112 -19.51 -10.96 4.29
CA ARG A 112 -20.06 -9.63 4.05
C ARG A 112 -19.76 -9.06 2.67
N LEU A 113 -18.72 -9.56 1.99
CA LEU A 113 -18.25 -9.07 0.70
C LEU A 113 -18.18 -10.20 -0.32
N ASN A 114 -18.39 -9.86 -1.58
CA ASN A 114 -18.31 -10.78 -2.72
C ASN A 114 -16.83 -11.05 -3.09
N VAL A 115 -16.24 -12.05 -2.44
CA VAL A 115 -14.86 -12.49 -2.69
C VAL A 115 -14.81 -13.42 -3.90
N THR A 116 -14.20 -12.99 -4.98
CA THR A 116 -14.09 -13.76 -6.23
C THR A 116 -12.77 -14.50 -6.39
N ARG A 117 -11.73 -14.10 -5.64
CA ARG A 117 -10.42 -14.74 -5.65
C ARG A 117 -9.71 -14.56 -4.33
N GLU A 118 -8.96 -15.59 -3.96
CA GLU A 118 -8.06 -15.60 -2.80
C GLU A 118 -6.65 -16.02 -3.25
N ARG A 119 -5.63 -15.43 -2.60
CA ARG A 119 -4.22 -15.81 -2.78
C ARG A 119 -3.51 -15.76 -1.44
N ASP A 120 -3.10 -16.89 -0.94
CA ASP A 120 -2.36 -17.03 0.32
C ASP A 120 -0.84 -17.09 0.07
N TYR A 121 -0.22 -15.92 -0.04
CA TYR A 121 1.25 -15.81 -0.11
C TYR A 121 1.95 -16.02 1.24
N ILE A 122 1.20 -16.32 2.31
CA ILE A 122 1.78 -16.64 3.61
C ILE A 122 2.13 -18.14 3.66
N THR A 123 1.25 -18.98 3.13
CA THR A 123 1.46 -20.44 2.99
C THR A 123 2.27 -20.74 1.74
N ASP A 124 1.88 -20.19 0.59
CA ASP A 124 2.59 -20.33 -0.69
C ASP A 124 3.52 -19.13 -0.91
N THR A 125 4.55 -19.02 -0.07
CA THR A 125 5.49 -17.89 -0.10
C THR A 125 6.32 -17.92 -1.38
N PRO A 126 6.28 -16.88 -2.23
CA PRO A 126 7.12 -16.80 -3.42
C PRO A 126 8.61 -16.72 -3.06
N SER A 127 9.48 -17.01 -4.05
CA SER A 127 10.94 -17.00 -3.88
C SER A 127 11.51 -15.67 -3.38
N THR A 128 10.77 -14.56 -3.53
CA THR A 128 11.14 -13.25 -3.00
C THR A 128 11.03 -13.14 -1.48
N GLY A 129 10.31 -14.04 -0.81
CA GLY A 129 9.99 -13.95 0.62
C GLY A 129 8.76 -13.09 0.95
N TYR A 130 8.04 -12.60 -0.05
CA TYR A 130 6.83 -11.80 0.15
C TYR A 130 5.73 -12.60 0.86
N LYS A 131 5.13 -12.03 1.91
CA LYS A 131 4.04 -12.67 2.67
C LYS A 131 2.86 -11.71 2.83
N SER A 132 1.70 -12.12 2.35
CA SER A 132 0.41 -11.40 2.48
C SER A 132 -0.73 -12.34 2.11
N TYR A 133 -1.92 -12.11 2.62
CA TYR A 133 -3.14 -12.76 2.14
C TYR A 133 -3.92 -11.76 1.29
N HIS A 134 -4.24 -12.10 0.07
CA HIS A 134 -4.93 -11.22 -0.87
C HIS A 134 -6.33 -11.73 -1.16
N LEU A 135 -7.31 -10.84 -1.07
CA LEU A 135 -8.69 -11.06 -1.48
C LEU A 135 -9.02 -10.13 -2.64
N THR A 136 -9.58 -10.67 -3.72
CA THR A 136 -10.18 -9.87 -4.78
C THR A 136 -11.69 -9.80 -4.52
N ILE A 137 -12.17 -8.58 -4.31
CA ILE A 137 -13.59 -8.28 -4.08
C ILE A 137 -14.18 -7.76 -5.39
N GLN A 138 -15.36 -8.22 -5.75
CA GLN A 138 -16.12 -7.71 -6.88
C GLN A 138 -17.35 -6.94 -6.38
N ASP A 139 -17.63 -5.81 -7.02
CA ASP A 139 -18.83 -5.03 -6.73
C ASP A 139 -20.08 -5.77 -7.22
N ASP A 140 -21.07 -5.92 -6.35
CA ASP A 140 -22.32 -6.60 -6.66
C ASP A 140 -23.19 -5.79 -7.65
N ASN A 141 -23.05 -4.47 -7.66
CA ASN A 141 -23.79 -3.58 -8.55
C ASN A 141 -23.09 -3.36 -9.90
N ASN A 142 -21.78 -3.54 -9.96
CA ASN A 142 -20.98 -3.37 -11.16
C ASN A 142 -19.85 -4.40 -11.24
N SER A 143 -20.13 -5.54 -11.84
CA SER A 143 -19.18 -6.66 -11.97
C SER A 143 -17.85 -6.30 -12.69
N ARG A 144 -17.77 -5.11 -13.29
CA ARG A 144 -16.55 -4.58 -13.89
C ARG A 144 -15.56 -4.08 -12.84
N LEU A 145 -16.07 -3.62 -11.70
CA LEU A 145 -15.23 -3.09 -10.63
C LEU A 145 -14.76 -4.24 -9.73
N LYS A 146 -13.46 -4.31 -9.59
CA LYS A 146 -12.79 -5.23 -8.67
C LYS A 146 -11.72 -4.48 -7.91
N LEU A 147 -11.58 -4.77 -6.63
CA LEU A 147 -10.52 -4.21 -5.80
C LEU A 147 -9.82 -5.30 -4.99
N GLU A 148 -8.64 -4.98 -4.51
CA GLU A 148 -7.81 -5.89 -3.74
C GLU A 148 -7.81 -5.49 -2.26
N ILE A 149 -8.05 -6.47 -1.37
CA ILE A 149 -7.76 -6.34 0.06
C ILE A 149 -6.49 -7.12 0.36
N GLN A 150 -5.49 -6.47 0.96
CA GLN A 150 -4.24 -7.08 1.42
C GLN A 150 -4.25 -7.21 2.94
N LEU A 151 -4.16 -8.43 3.45
CA LEU A 151 -4.07 -8.71 4.88
C LEU A 151 -2.64 -9.12 5.22
N ARG A 152 -2.03 -8.45 6.20
CA ARG A 152 -0.66 -8.69 6.65
C ARG A 152 -0.59 -8.69 8.17
N SER A 153 0.31 -9.46 8.75
CA SER A 153 0.76 -9.19 10.11
C SER A 153 1.75 -8.03 10.12
N ARG A 154 2.00 -7.43 11.29
CA ARG A 154 3.02 -6.38 11.48
C ARG A 154 4.39 -6.83 10.95
N VAL A 155 4.79 -8.06 11.21
CA VAL A 155 6.07 -8.61 10.72
C VAL A 155 6.11 -8.64 9.19
N HIS A 156 5.05 -9.12 8.54
CA HIS A 156 4.97 -9.16 7.07
C HIS A 156 4.91 -7.77 6.45
N HIS A 157 4.26 -6.82 7.14
CA HIS A 157 4.20 -5.43 6.71
C HIS A 157 5.59 -4.79 6.80
N ASN A 158 6.27 -4.92 7.93
CA ASN A 158 7.61 -4.38 8.14
C ASN A 158 8.62 -4.92 7.12
N TRP A 159 8.55 -6.22 6.82
CA TRP A 159 9.37 -6.81 5.77
C TRP A 159 9.11 -6.16 4.40
N ALA A 160 7.83 -6.02 4.00
CA ALA A 160 7.48 -5.41 2.72
C ALA A 160 7.90 -3.93 2.65
N THR A 161 7.80 -3.22 3.77
CA THR A 161 8.29 -1.85 3.93
C THR A 161 9.81 -1.79 3.78
N LEU A 162 10.53 -2.70 4.41
CA LEU A 162 11.99 -2.75 4.34
C LEU A 162 12.49 -2.97 2.90
N VAL A 163 11.78 -3.77 2.09
CA VAL A 163 12.09 -3.92 0.65
C VAL A 163 11.92 -2.59 -0.09
N GLU A 164 10.81 -1.88 0.16
CA GLU A 164 10.55 -0.56 -0.46
C GLU A 164 11.59 0.49 -0.03
N ILE A 165 12.01 0.47 1.24
CA ILE A 165 13.09 1.31 1.77
C ILE A 165 14.40 1.00 1.06
N THR A 166 14.75 -0.27 0.92
CA THR A 166 15.99 -0.70 0.28
C THR A 166 16.06 -0.22 -1.16
N ASP A 167 14.97 -0.39 -1.92
CA ASP A 167 14.89 0.09 -3.29
C ASP A 167 15.14 1.61 -3.37
N GLN A 168 14.59 2.34 -2.44
CA GLN A 168 14.69 3.78 -2.37
C GLN A 168 16.11 4.26 -1.97
N VAL A 169 16.67 3.66 -0.91
CA VAL A 169 17.97 4.03 -0.33
C VAL A 169 19.14 3.65 -1.22
N LEU A 170 19.04 2.52 -1.89
CA LEU A 170 20.11 1.98 -2.74
C LEU A 170 19.90 2.25 -4.23
N GLY A 171 18.81 2.93 -4.61
CA GLY A 171 18.46 3.22 -6.00
C GLY A 171 18.22 1.95 -6.82
N THR A 172 17.74 0.88 -6.16
CA THR A 172 17.46 -0.41 -6.79
C THR A 172 15.97 -0.57 -7.10
N LYS A 173 15.64 -1.62 -7.84
CA LYS A 173 14.26 -2.02 -8.15
C LYS A 173 14.08 -3.52 -7.92
N ILE A 174 14.46 -3.97 -6.71
CA ILE A 174 14.42 -5.38 -6.32
C ILE A 174 13.04 -5.97 -6.54
N LYS A 175 12.02 -5.23 -6.13
CA LYS A 175 10.62 -5.60 -6.28
C LYS A 175 10.18 -5.69 -7.76
N GLU A 176 10.84 -4.94 -8.64
CA GLU A 176 10.43 -4.78 -10.03
C GLU A 176 11.26 -5.62 -11.00
N ASN A 177 12.57 -5.54 -10.92
CA ASN A 177 13.47 -6.02 -11.96
C ASN A 177 14.32 -7.21 -11.53
N HIS A 178 14.34 -7.58 -10.24
CA HIS A 178 15.24 -8.59 -9.70
C HIS A 178 16.72 -8.34 -10.08
N ASP A 179 17.11 -7.08 -10.19
CA ASP A 179 18.39 -6.63 -10.74
C ASP A 179 19.58 -6.75 -9.76
N ASN A 180 19.31 -7.06 -8.50
CA ASN A 180 20.36 -7.22 -7.48
C ASN A 180 20.21 -8.56 -6.72
N PRO A 181 20.92 -9.63 -7.12
CA PRO A 181 20.81 -10.94 -6.49
C PRO A 181 21.16 -10.94 -4.99
N ASP A 182 22.14 -10.13 -4.57
CA ASP A 182 22.53 -10.05 -3.15
C ASP A 182 21.39 -9.48 -2.29
N LEU A 183 20.79 -8.37 -2.73
CA LEU A 183 19.70 -7.75 -1.99
C LEU A 183 18.42 -8.59 -2.04
N MET A 184 18.18 -9.30 -3.14
CA MET A 184 17.10 -10.30 -3.21
C MET A 184 17.31 -11.40 -2.17
N GLU A 185 18.52 -11.95 -2.11
CA GLU A 185 18.88 -12.97 -1.13
C GLU A 185 18.79 -12.43 0.30
N PHE A 186 19.25 -11.19 0.54
CA PHE A 186 19.09 -10.52 1.82
C PHE A 186 17.65 -10.49 2.29
N HIS A 187 16.72 -10.01 1.45
CA HIS A 187 15.32 -9.91 1.80
C HIS A 187 14.64 -11.29 1.91
N ARG A 188 15.04 -12.25 1.10
CA ARG A 188 14.58 -13.63 1.19
C ARG A 188 14.95 -14.24 2.53
N LEU A 189 16.20 -14.10 2.94
CA LEU A 189 16.70 -14.60 4.24
C LEU A 189 16.03 -13.85 5.40
N PHE A 190 15.86 -12.53 5.28
CA PHE A 190 15.22 -11.70 6.29
C PHE A 190 13.72 -11.99 6.46
N SER A 191 13.08 -12.65 5.48
CA SER A 191 11.68 -13.09 5.58
C SER A 191 11.48 -14.38 6.38
N LYS A 192 12.57 -15.10 6.70
CA LYS A 192 12.52 -16.34 7.50
C LYS A 192 12.14 -16.03 8.95
N SER A 193 11.42 -16.96 9.57
CA SER A 193 11.17 -16.89 11.01
C SER A 193 12.45 -17.21 11.79
N GLU A 194 12.45 -16.88 13.07
CA GLU A 194 13.59 -17.13 13.96
C GLU A 194 13.95 -18.62 14.04
N SER A 195 12.96 -19.52 13.90
CA SER A 195 13.15 -20.98 13.87
C SER A 195 13.66 -21.52 12.54
N GLU A 196 13.54 -20.78 11.45
CA GLU A 196 13.94 -21.17 10.10
C GLU A 196 15.32 -20.62 9.69
N ILE A 197 15.79 -19.57 10.35
CA ILE A 197 17.04 -18.91 10.01
C ILE A 197 18.23 -19.70 10.58
N THR A 198 19.16 -20.10 9.72
CA THR A 198 20.37 -20.82 10.12
C THR A 198 21.52 -19.89 10.48
N ILE A 199 22.60 -20.43 11.04
CA ILE A 199 23.83 -19.67 11.33
C ILE A 199 24.48 -19.16 10.02
N GLU A 200 24.45 -19.99 8.97
CA GLU A 200 24.93 -19.63 7.63
C GLU A 200 24.11 -18.50 7.02
N ASP A 201 22.78 -18.54 7.16
CA ASP A 201 21.90 -17.45 6.73
C ASP A 201 22.25 -16.14 7.44
N LYS A 202 22.49 -16.17 8.75
CA LYS A 202 22.89 -14.98 9.54
C LYS A 202 24.23 -14.42 9.07
N LYS A 203 25.21 -15.28 8.77
CA LYS A 203 26.51 -14.84 8.21
C LYS A 203 26.33 -14.21 6.82
N CYS A 204 25.47 -14.78 5.98
CA CYS A 204 25.16 -14.23 4.67
C CYS A 204 24.49 -12.85 4.79
N LEU A 205 23.50 -12.69 5.66
CA LEU A 205 22.86 -11.40 5.95
C LEU A 205 23.86 -10.34 6.37
N LEU A 206 24.75 -10.65 7.32
CA LEU A 206 25.77 -9.71 7.79
C LEU A 206 26.72 -9.30 6.65
N LYS A 207 27.21 -10.27 5.86
CA LYS A 207 28.08 -10.00 4.72
C LYS A 207 27.44 -9.06 3.69
N ILE A 208 26.15 -9.26 3.38
CA ILE A 208 25.43 -8.40 2.44
C ILE A 208 25.20 -7.02 3.07
N ALA A 209 24.81 -6.97 4.35
CA ALA A 209 24.60 -5.71 5.05
C ALA A 209 25.88 -4.85 5.08
N ASP A 210 27.04 -5.45 5.34
CA ASP A 210 28.32 -4.75 5.34
C ASP A 210 28.70 -4.26 3.92
N LYS A 211 28.50 -5.11 2.89
CA LYS A 211 28.80 -4.75 1.49
C LYS A 211 28.08 -3.48 1.03
N TYR A 212 26.85 -3.26 1.49
CA TYR A 212 26.00 -2.12 1.07
C TYR A 212 25.95 -0.98 2.10
N ASP A 213 26.73 -1.06 3.18
CA ASP A 213 26.61 -0.15 4.33
C ASP A 213 25.14 0.00 4.81
N TYR A 214 24.44 -1.14 4.77
CA TYR A 214 22.99 -1.20 4.87
C TYR A 214 22.49 -0.65 6.20
N VAL A 215 23.13 -1.04 7.30
CA VAL A 215 22.71 -0.64 8.66
C VAL A 215 22.86 0.86 8.87
N ALA A 216 23.96 1.47 8.42
CA ALA A 216 24.18 2.91 8.56
C ALA A 216 23.19 3.71 7.71
N ARG A 217 23.00 3.32 6.45
CA ARG A 217 22.07 4.01 5.54
C ARG A 217 20.62 3.93 6.01
N ILE A 218 20.15 2.74 6.33
CA ILE A 218 18.78 2.53 6.82
C ILE A 218 18.60 3.16 8.21
N GLY A 219 19.60 3.05 9.10
CA GLY A 219 19.56 3.62 10.43
C GLY A 219 19.41 5.15 10.44
N GLN A 220 20.13 5.86 9.58
CA GLN A 220 19.98 7.31 9.43
C GLN A 220 18.55 7.71 9.04
N LEU A 221 17.94 6.94 8.13
CA LEU A 221 16.60 7.17 7.68
C LEU A 221 15.57 6.93 8.81
N PHE A 222 15.71 5.85 9.57
CA PHE A 222 14.85 5.57 10.72
C PHE A 222 14.92 6.66 11.79
N ILE A 223 16.11 7.21 12.07
CA ILE A 223 16.29 8.29 13.04
C ILE A 223 15.55 9.55 12.58
N LYS A 224 15.69 9.93 11.31
CA LYS A 224 14.98 11.07 10.73
C LYS A 224 13.47 10.91 10.83
N ASN A 225 12.96 9.76 10.37
CA ASN A 225 11.52 9.48 10.35
C ASN A 225 10.93 9.42 11.77
N ASN A 226 11.63 8.81 12.72
CA ASN A 226 11.16 8.78 14.11
C ASN A 226 11.03 10.18 14.71
N ARG A 227 11.89 11.11 14.35
CA ARG A 227 11.81 12.50 14.82
C ARG A 227 10.58 13.21 14.25
N GLU A 228 10.34 13.08 12.95
CA GLU A 228 9.16 13.65 12.28
C GLU A 228 7.86 13.02 12.83
N MET A 229 7.83 11.71 12.99
CA MET A 229 6.69 10.99 13.56
C MET A 229 6.39 11.37 15.02
N ARG A 230 7.42 11.60 15.85
CA ARG A 230 7.21 12.07 17.23
C ARG A 230 6.62 13.47 17.27
N SER A 231 7.04 14.36 16.36
CA SER A 231 6.43 15.69 16.25
C SER A 231 4.95 15.59 15.93
N LEU A 232 4.58 14.80 14.92
CA LEU A 232 3.18 14.58 14.53
C LEU A 232 2.37 13.94 15.67
N TYR A 233 2.91 12.90 16.28
CA TYR A 233 2.24 12.21 17.39
C TYR A 233 1.95 13.16 18.56
N ASN A 234 2.87 14.07 18.87
CA ASN A 234 2.66 15.07 19.91
C ASN A 234 1.52 16.05 19.57
N GLU A 235 1.27 16.33 18.29
CA GLU A 235 0.14 17.17 17.85
C GLU A 235 -1.21 16.45 18.03
N ILE A 236 -1.23 15.11 17.97
CA ILE A 236 -2.43 14.28 18.12
C ILE A 236 -2.60 13.65 19.50
N ASN A 237 -1.69 13.85 20.42
CA ASN A 237 -1.60 13.13 21.69
C ASN A 237 -2.83 13.28 22.64
N SER A 238 -3.83 14.05 22.26
CA SER A 238 -5.08 14.21 23.00
C SER A 238 -6.32 13.76 22.24
N THR A 239 -6.17 13.20 21.04
CA THR A 239 -7.32 12.82 20.21
C THR A 239 -7.77 11.39 20.48
N THR A 240 -9.10 11.19 20.47
CA THR A 240 -9.75 9.87 20.38
C THR A 240 -10.12 9.52 18.95
N ASP A 241 -9.69 10.33 17.99
CA ASP A 241 -10.00 10.14 16.58
C ASP A 241 -9.33 8.89 16.03
N ALA A 242 -10.05 8.18 15.19
CA ALA A 242 -9.63 6.89 14.67
C ALA A 242 -9.26 6.91 13.18
N PHE A 243 -9.56 8.01 12.47
CA PHE A 243 -9.29 8.16 11.04
C PHE A 243 -8.26 9.26 10.80
N PHE A 244 -7.29 8.99 9.94
CA PHE A 244 -6.16 9.87 9.68
C PHE A 244 -5.95 10.03 8.19
N LEU A 245 -5.89 11.28 7.74
CA LEU A 245 -5.57 11.66 6.36
C LEU A 245 -4.16 12.21 6.29
N VAL A 246 -3.38 11.67 5.37
CA VAL A 246 -1.98 12.02 5.17
C VAL A 246 -1.72 12.32 3.73
N GLU A 247 -1.06 13.41 3.49
CA GLU A 247 -0.50 13.74 2.19
C GLU A 247 1.01 13.90 2.30
N THR A 248 1.70 13.23 1.40
CA THR A 248 3.14 13.39 1.22
C THR A 248 3.42 13.77 -0.22
N ASP A 249 4.30 14.75 -0.44
CA ASP A 249 4.80 15.12 -1.76
C ASP A 249 6.32 15.18 -1.74
N ASN A 250 6.95 14.60 -2.78
CA ASN A 250 8.41 14.50 -2.85
C ASN A 250 9.03 14.16 -1.49
N GLN A 251 8.27 13.33 -0.72
CA GLN A 251 8.80 12.78 0.49
C GLN A 251 8.75 13.73 1.71
N LYS A 252 8.01 14.83 1.59
CA LYS A 252 7.68 15.68 2.72
C LYS A 252 6.21 15.49 3.08
N LEU A 253 5.95 15.53 4.37
CA LEU A 253 4.59 15.62 4.87
C LEU A 253 4.05 17.01 4.54
N ASN A 254 2.98 17.06 3.75
CA ASN A 254 2.30 18.32 3.41
C ASN A 254 1.07 18.54 4.27
N THR A 255 0.31 17.47 4.53
CA THR A 255 -0.92 17.55 5.30
C THR A 255 -1.05 16.34 6.20
N PHE A 256 -1.44 16.60 7.44
CA PHE A 256 -1.88 15.62 8.39
C PHE A 256 -3.18 16.11 9.03
N ALA A 257 -4.23 15.31 8.95
CA ALA A 257 -5.50 15.61 9.58
C ALA A 257 -6.08 14.33 10.22
N HIS A 258 -6.86 14.50 11.28
CA HIS A 258 -7.52 13.42 11.98
C HIS A 258 -9.01 13.70 12.16
N PHE A 259 -9.81 12.64 12.23
CA PHE A 259 -11.26 12.72 12.25
C PHE A 259 -11.82 11.62 13.15
N SER A 260 -12.91 11.91 13.83
CA SER A 260 -13.66 10.95 14.63
C SER A 260 -14.59 10.08 13.76
N ASP A 261 -14.99 10.59 12.60
CA ASP A 261 -15.93 9.95 11.69
C ASP A 261 -15.34 9.67 10.31
N PHE A 262 -15.64 8.48 9.77
CA PHE A 262 -15.14 8.05 8.45
C PHE A 262 -15.65 8.93 7.32
N ARG A 263 -16.90 9.41 7.39
CA ARG A 263 -17.50 10.20 6.32
C ARG A 263 -16.77 11.54 6.16
N GLU A 264 -16.47 12.21 7.28
CA GLU A 264 -15.69 13.46 7.26
C GLU A 264 -14.28 13.23 6.72
N ALA A 265 -13.63 12.15 7.15
CA ALA A 265 -12.29 11.77 6.67
C ALA A 265 -12.30 11.47 5.16
N GLU A 266 -13.31 10.76 4.68
CA GLU A 266 -13.47 10.45 3.26
C GLU A 266 -13.78 11.69 2.42
N GLU A 267 -14.66 12.58 2.88
CA GLU A 267 -14.95 13.85 2.21
C GLU A 267 -13.68 14.70 2.06
N ALA A 268 -12.86 14.78 3.12
CA ALA A 268 -11.56 15.45 3.09
C ALA A 268 -10.59 14.78 2.09
N TYR A 269 -10.51 13.43 2.09
CA TYR A 269 -9.71 12.66 1.14
C TYR A 269 -10.12 12.96 -0.30
N ILE A 270 -11.42 12.88 -0.62
CA ILE A 270 -11.93 13.09 -1.98
C ILE A 270 -11.72 14.53 -2.45
N LYS A 271 -11.97 15.50 -1.57
CA LYS A 271 -11.69 16.91 -1.87
C LYS A 271 -10.22 17.11 -2.24
N ARG A 272 -9.32 16.60 -1.40
CA ARG A 272 -7.88 16.73 -1.65
C ARG A 272 -7.41 15.98 -2.87
N TYR A 273 -7.94 14.77 -3.09
CA TYR A 273 -7.70 14.00 -4.31
C TYR A 273 -8.09 14.78 -5.57
N ALA A 274 -9.28 15.43 -5.57
CA ALA A 274 -9.74 16.23 -6.71
C ALA A 274 -8.86 17.47 -6.96
N GLU A 275 -8.30 18.07 -5.92
CA GLU A 275 -7.33 19.16 -6.06
C GLU A 275 -6.03 18.69 -6.69
N LEU A 276 -5.46 17.59 -6.18
CA LEU A 276 -4.22 16.99 -6.68
C LEU A 276 -4.34 16.49 -8.12
N SER A 277 -5.52 15.99 -8.50
CA SER A 277 -5.76 15.48 -9.85
C SER A 277 -5.78 16.57 -10.96
N LYS A 278 -5.84 17.85 -10.57
CA LYS A 278 -5.74 18.98 -11.53
C LYS A 278 -4.30 19.25 -11.97
N ASP A 279 -3.33 18.84 -11.15
CA ASP A 279 -1.91 18.95 -11.48
C ASP A 279 -1.41 17.60 -12.00
N SER A 280 -1.25 17.51 -13.31
CA SER A 280 -0.74 16.31 -14.00
C SER A 280 0.70 15.92 -13.60
N ASN A 281 1.45 16.85 -12.99
CA ASN A 281 2.82 16.63 -12.53
C ASN A 281 2.89 16.36 -11.02
N SER A 282 1.76 16.33 -10.31
CA SER A 282 1.75 16.08 -8.88
C SER A 282 2.24 14.67 -8.56
N SER A 283 3.33 14.57 -7.80
CA SER A 283 3.84 13.33 -7.22
C SER A 283 3.20 13.01 -5.86
N ALA A 284 2.25 13.83 -5.44
CA ALA A 284 1.62 13.70 -4.13
C ALA A 284 0.94 12.35 -3.95
N ASN A 285 1.17 11.77 -2.77
CA ASN A 285 0.56 10.53 -2.35
C ASN A 285 -0.39 10.80 -1.19
N LEU A 286 -1.63 10.38 -1.36
CA LEU A 286 -2.69 10.57 -0.39
C LEU A 286 -3.08 9.25 0.23
N LEU A 287 -3.10 9.18 1.56
CA LEU A 287 -3.44 8.00 2.33
C LEU A 287 -4.51 8.36 3.36
N LEU A 288 -5.57 7.57 3.39
CA LEU A 288 -6.53 7.55 4.50
C LEU A 288 -6.38 6.22 5.23
N PHE A 289 -6.22 6.26 6.55
CA PHE A 289 -6.17 5.04 7.35
C PHE A 289 -7.03 5.17 8.61
N HIS A 290 -7.40 4.00 9.13
CA HIS A 290 -8.15 3.82 10.36
C HIS A 290 -7.35 2.96 11.33
N THR A 291 -7.38 3.32 12.61
CA THR A 291 -6.93 2.48 13.71
C THR A 291 -7.74 2.78 14.97
N PRO A 292 -8.24 1.76 15.69
CA PRO A 292 -8.99 1.97 16.93
C PRO A 292 -8.09 2.37 18.11
N GLN A 293 -6.77 2.20 17.99
CA GLN A 293 -5.79 2.59 19.00
C GLN A 293 -4.67 3.41 18.37
N PRO A 294 -4.81 4.74 18.33
CA PRO A 294 -3.85 5.64 17.70
C PRO A 294 -2.63 5.91 18.59
N ASP A 295 -1.93 4.85 19.05
CA ASP A 295 -0.66 4.98 19.72
C ASP A 295 0.49 5.27 18.73
N PHE A 296 1.65 5.68 19.27
CA PHE A 296 2.82 6.02 18.45
C PHE A 296 3.25 4.87 17.52
N ASP A 297 3.26 3.65 18.03
CA ASP A 297 3.71 2.47 17.27
C ASP A 297 2.76 2.18 16.10
N THR A 298 1.47 2.30 16.33
CA THR A 298 0.42 2.05 15.33
C THR A 298 0.47 3.10 14.23
N ILE A 299 0.56 4.37 14.60
CA ILE A 299 0.67 5.47 13.63
C ILE A 299 1.97 5.38 12.85
N SER A 300 3.11 5.16 13.51
CA SER A 300 4.41 4.98 12.86
C SER A 300 4.40 3.83 11.84
N MET A 301 3.71 2.75 12.16
CA MET A 301 3.58 1.61 11.26
C MET A 301 2.71 1.92 10.03
N ALA A 302 1.59 2.61 10.20
CA ALA A 302 0.75 3.06 9.08
C ALA A 302 1.53 3.93 8.09
N TYR A 303 2.47 4.72 8.60
CA TYR A 303 3.27 5.69 7.86
C TYR A 303 4.60 5.18 7.34
N SER A 304 5.11 4.06 7.81
CA SER A 304 6.49 3.64 7.56
C SER A 304 6.89 3.64 6.08
N ASN A 305 5.94 3.43 5.15
CA ASN A 305 6.18 3.47 3.71
C ASN A 305 6.15 4.87 3.09
N TYR A 306 5.69 5.89 3.82
CA TYR A 306 5.41 7.22 3.27
C TYR A 306 6.41 8.27 3.72
N PHE A 307 7.09 8.02 4.84
CA PHE A 307 8.14 8.90 5.38
C PHE A 307 9.56 8.49 4.99
N LEU A 308 9.68 7.46 4.18
CA LEU A 308 10.96 6.99 3.70
C LEU A 308 11.38 7.77 2.48
N THR A 309 12.13 8.80 2.72
CA THR A 309 12.42 9.78 1.72
C THR A 309 13.89 10.09 1.69
N TYR A 310 14.44 9.91 0.52
CA TYR A 310 15.78 10.30 0.18
C TYR A 310 15.76 11.60 -0.62
N ASN A 311 16.53 12.57 -0.16
CA ASN A 311 17.13 13.59 -1.01
C ASN A 311 18.55 13.20 -1.28
#